data_ebac799dd2189c8eb1afdc5d4a24a918
#
_entry.id   ebac799dd2189c8eb1afdc5d4a24a918
#
_cell.length_a   1.000
_cell.length_b   1.000
_cell.length_c   1.000
_cell.angle_alpha   90.00
_cell.angle_beta   90.00
_cell.angle_gamma   90.00
#
_symmetry.space_group_name_H-M   'P 1'
#
loop_
_entity.id
_entity.type
_entity.pdbx_description
1 polymer ?
#
loop_
_entity_poly.entity_id
_entity_poly.type
_entity_poly.pdbx_seq_one_letter_code
_entity_poly.pdbx_strand_id
1 'polypeptide(L)'
;MPFVADGKGEPRLGLRERKKQRTRAMLLDAAIDLCRRQGFERTTVDQIAAVADVSPRTFSRYFATKEAIAFALIEEALDVAAVELAAQPADINHLEAMHRAYLGMCTSAKSGGSGGLSAHRLLGSMRIIMTSPTLRQAATDYRPNALNIELAKRMGVGADARALQLVASVWGSITMTALADLTDNDLDWDQIGLDDIITRLEDTYAAFTSLMSEVVQLV
;
A
#
# COMPACT_ATOMS: atom_id res chain seq x y z
N MET A 1 44.06 15.59 -25.24
CA MET A 1 42.66 16.00 -25.28
C MET A 1 41.95 15.17 -24.22
N PRO A 2 41.50 15.73 -23.05
CA PRO A 2 40.82 14.96 -22.03
C PRO A 2 39.35 14.76 -22.40
N PHE A 3 38.90 13.53 -22.27
CA PHE A 3 37.50 13.11 -22.40
C PHE A 3 36.71 13.66 -21.20
N VAL A 4 35.79 14.57 -21.44
CA VAL A 4 34.83 15.03 -20.45
C VAL A 4 33.71 13.98 -20.37
N ALA A 5 33.60 13.30 -19.23
CA ALA A 5 32.48 12.40 -18.94
C ALA A 5 31.28 13.26 -18.59
N ASP A 6 30.26 13.28 -19.46
CA ASP A 6 28.97 13.87 -19.19
C ASP A 6 28.18 13.00 -18.20
N GLY A 7 27.54 13.68 -17.26
CA GLY A 7 26.85 13.11 -16.13
C GLY A 7 25.72 12.15 -16.51
N LYS A 8 25.55 11.11 -15.71
CA LYS A 8 24.43 10.16 -15.72
C LYS A 8 23.11 10.90 -15.50
N GLY A 9 22.45 11.30 -16.60
CA GLY A 9 21.05 11.67 -16.55
C GLY A 9 20.21 10.41 -16.40
N GLU A 10 19.36 10.34 -15.38
CA GLU A 10 18.29 9.36 -15.32
C GLU A 10 17.52 9.34 -16.65
N PRO A 11 17.09 8.16 -17.16
CA PRO A 11 16.35 8.09 -18.41
C PRO A 11 15.05 8.86 -18.27
N ARG A 12 14.97 10.05 -18.88
CA ARG A 12 13.75 10.86 -18.91
C ARG A 12 12.67 10.06 -19.62
N LEU A 13 11.67 9.61 -18.87
CA LEU A 13 10.46 8.99 -19.40
C LEU A 13 9.95 9.77 -20.62
N GLY A 14 9.65 9.07 -21.73
CA GLY A 14 9.12 9.69 -22.93
C GLY A 14 7.83 10.44 -22.65
N LEU A 15 7.51 11.44 -23.48
CA LEU A 15 6.32 12.29 -23.32
C LEU A 15 5.02 11.46 -23.22
N ARG A 16 4.95 10.36 -23.98
CA ARG A 16 3.82 9.42 -23.96
C ARG A 16 3.67 8.70 -22.64
N GLU A 17 4.77 8.26 -22.06
CA GLU A 17 4.75 7.55 -20.77
C GLU A 17 4.40 8.50 -19.62
N ARG A 18 4.93 9.73 -19.62
CA ARG A 18 4.55 10.77 -18.64
C ARG A 18 3.06 11.09 -18.71
N LYS A 19 2.49 11.18 -19.93
CA LYS A 19 1.05 11.41 -20.12
C LYS A 19 0.23 10.23 -19.60
N LYS A 20 0.68 8.99 -19.84
CA LYS A 20 0.05 7.77 -19.34
C LYS A 20 0.03 7.73 -17.81
N GLN A 21 1.18 7.99 -17.16
CA GLN A 21 1.28 8.04 -15.71
C GLN A 21 0.41 9.14 -15.10
N ARG A 22 0.40 10.34 -15.72
CA ARG A 22 -0.47 11.44 -15.27
C ARG A 22 -1.95 11.06 -15.33
N THR A 23 -2.42 10.46 -16.44
CA THR A 23 -3.82 10.03 -16.55
C THR A 23 -4.16 8.94 -15.53
N ARG A 24 -3.26 7.97 -15.31
CA ARG A 24 -3.44 6.95 -14.27
C ARG A 24 -3.56 7.59 -12.88
N ALA A 25 -2.69 8.54 -12.56
CA ALA A 25 -2.74 9.26 -11.28
C ALA A 25 -4.07 10.02 -11.09
N MET A 26 -4.54 10.74 -12.12
CA MET A 26 -5.83 11.46 -12.08
C MET A 26 -7.01 10.51 -11.83
N LEU A 27 -7.01 9.32 -12.42
CA LEU A 27 -8.05 8.31 -12.18
C LEU A 27 -8.04 7.78 -10.74
N LEU A 28 -6.84 7.54 -10.17
CA LEU A 28 -6.69 7.11 -8.78
C LEU A 28 -7.20 8.18 -7.80
N ASP A 29 -6.79 9.44 -7.99
CA ASP A 29 -7.22 10.56 -7.15
C ASP A 29 -8.74 10.78 -7.25
N ALA A 30 -9.31 10.72 -8.46
CA ALA A 30 -10.76 10.81 -8.67
C ALA A 30 -11.54 9.69 -7.96
N ALA A 31 -11.00 8.46 -7.96
CA ALA A 31 -11.61 7.34 -7.25
C ALA A 31 -11.60 7.56 -5.73
N ILE A 32 -10.47 8.01 -5.16
CA ILE A 32 -10.37 8.32 -3.73
C ILE A 32 -11.40 9.39 -3.35
N ASP A 33 -11.47 10.49 -4.10
CA ASP A 33 -12.37 11.60 -3.81
C ASP A 33 -13.85 11.21 -3.88
N LEU A 34 -14.23 10.37 -4.85
CA LEU A 34 -15.59 9.85 -4.96
C LEU A 34 -15.91 8.87 -3.83
N CYS A 35 -15.01 7.92 -3.58
CA CYS A 35 -15.20 6.95 -2.49
C CYS A 35 -15.29 7.63 -1.12
N ARG A 36 -14.53 8.71 -0.89
CA ARG A 36 -14.62 9.51 0.32
C ARG A 36 -16.01 10.13 0.51
N ARG A 37 -16.62 10.63 -0.57
CA ARG A 37 -17.92 11.33 -0.52
C ARG A 37 -19.12 10.38 -0.43
N GLN A 38 -19.08 9.25 -1.12
CA GLN A 38 -20.26 8.39 -1.29
C GLN A 38 -20.04 6.91 -1.03
N GLY A 39 -18.82 6.52 -0.65
CA GLY A 39 -18.42 5.13 -0.44
C GLY A 39 -18.09 4.38 -1.74
N PHE A 40 -17.33 3.29 -1.62
CA PHE A 40 -16.88 2.50 -2.76
C PHE A 40 -18.04 1.86 -3.53
N GLU A 41 -19.02 1.30 -2.83
CA GLU A 41 -20.12 0.57 -3.47
C GLU A 41 -20.99 1.45 -4.39
N ARG A 42 -21.19 2.71 -4.02
CA ARG A 42 -21.95 3.68 -4.82
C ARG A 42 -21.14 4.40 -5.89
N THR A 43 -19.84 4.21 -5.93
CA THR A 43 -18.96 4.80 -6.93
C THR A 43 -18.95 3.96 -8.20
N THR A 44 -19.08 4.61 -9.38
CA THR A 44 -19.10 3.94 -10.68
C THR A 44 -17.91 4.36 -11.54
N VAL A 45 -17.57 3.51 -12.53
CA VAL A 45 -16.53 3.80 -13.52
C VAL A 45 -16.81 5.10 -14.27
N ASP A 46 -18.08 5.34 -14.65
CA ASP A 46 -18.47 6.55 -15.38
C ASP A 46 -18.25 7.81 -14.55
N GLN A 47 -18.56 7.77 -13.26
CA GLN A 47 -18.31 8.88 -12.34
C GLN A 47 -16.81 9.14 -12.17
N ILE A 48 -15.99 8.09 -12.00
CA ILE A 48 -14.53 8.23 -11.88
C ILE A 48 -13.97 8.85 -13.18
N ALA A 49 -14.38 8.35 -14.34
CA ALA A 49 -13.94 8.87 -15.63
C ALA A 49 -14.32 10.35 -15.81
N ALA A 50 -15.57 10.72 -15.44
CA ALA A 50 -16.05 12.09 -15.53
C ALA A 50 -15.25 13.04 -14.62
N VAL A 51 -14.97 12.67 -13.36
CA VAL A 51 -14.17 13.48 -12.44
C VAL A 51 -12.73 13.64 -12.92
N ALA A 52 -12.15 12.58 -13.53
CA ALA A 52 -10.81 12.62 -14.12
C ALA A 52 -10.74 13.29 -15.49
N ASP A 53 -11.85 13.84 -16.00
CA ASP A 53 -11.96 14.47 -17.33
C ASP A 53 -11.49 13.54 -18.47
N VAL A 54 -11.91 12.28 -18.42
CA VAL A 54 -11.63 11.29 -19.46
C VAL A 54 -12.90 10.51 -19.85
N SER A 55 -12.88 9.84 -21.01
CA SER A 55 -13.99 8.94 -21.38
C SER A 55 -13.94 7.61 -20.60
N PRO A 56 -15.08 6.92 -20.41
CA PRO A 56 -15.11 5.55 -19.84
C PRO A 56 -14.23 4.56 -20.63
N ARG A 57 -14.13 4.72 -21.94
CA ARG A 57 -13.19 3.96 -22.80
C ARG A 57 -11.74 4.25 -22.44
N THR A 58 -11.42 5.48 -22.03
CA THR A 58 -10.08 5.82 -21.56
C THR A 58 -9.81 5.18 -20.20
N PHE A 59 -10.78 5.19 -19.27
CA PHE A 59 -10.68 4.46 -18.00
C PHE A 59 -10.37 2.98 -18.25
N SER A 60 -11.17 2.28 -19.09
CA SER A 60 -11.00 0.85 -19.36
C SER A 60 -9.66 0.46 -19.98
N ARG A 61 -8.92 1.42 -20.52
CA ARG A 61 -7.55 1.21 -21.01
C ARG A 61 -6.53 1.13 -19.86
N TYR A 62 -6.83 1.70 -18.69
CA TYR A 62 -5.97 1.71 -17.50
C TYR A 62 -6.39 0.67 -16.46
N PHE A 63 -7.69 0.51 -16.26
CA PHE A 63 -8.28 -0.35 -15.25
C PHE A 63 -9.46 -1.14 -15.83
N ALA A 64 -9.44 -2.46 -15.66
CA ALA A 64 -10.51 -3.31 -16.19
C ALA A 64 -11.84 -3.11 -15.46
N THR A 65 -11.78 -2.85 -14.14
CA THR A 65 -12.94 -2.66 -13.25
C THR A 65 -12.67 -1.58 -12.21
N LYS A 66 -13.68 -1.18 -11.43
CA LYS A 66 -13.47 -0.27 -10.30
C LYS A 66 -12.69 -0.92 -9.16
N GLU A 67 -12.78 -2.24 -8.99
CA GLU A 67 -12.00 -3.00 -8.03
C GLU A 67 -10.51 -2.97 -8.41
N ALA A 68 -10.19 -3.05 -9.70
CA ALA A 68 -8.81 -2.95 -10.18
C ALA A 68 -8.16 -1.60 -9.81
N ILE A 69 -8.93 -0.50 -9.74
CA ILE A 69 -8.40 0.80 -9.30
C ILE A 69 -8.13 0.80 -7.80
N ALA A 70 -9.00 0.17 -6.98
CA ALA A 70 -8.77 0.03 -5.55
C ALA A 70 -7.50 -0.79 -5.24
N PHE A 71 -7.31 -1.91 -5.95
CA PHE A 71 -6.09 -2.72 -5.82
C PHE A 71 -4.84 -1.98 -6.29
N ALA A 72 -4.91 -1.17 -7.33
CA ALA A 72 -3.79 -0.37 -7.78
C ALA A 72 -3.33 0.67 -6.75
N LEU A 73 -4.23 1.19 -5.91
CA LEU A 73 -3.88 2.04 -4.78
C LEU A 73 -3.12 1.27 -3.69
N ILE A 74 -3.52 0.02 -3.43
CA ILE A 74 -2.79 -0.85 -2.49
C ILE A 74 -1.40 -1.18 -3.04
N GLU A 75 -1.30 -1.49 -4.33
CA GLU A 75 -0.02 -1.80 -4.98
C GLU A 75 0.95 -0.63 -4.87
N GLU A 76 0.51 0.63 -5.06
CA GLU A 76 1.36 1.81 -4.86
C GLU A 76 1.93 1.89 -3.42
N ALA A 77 1.13 1.56 -2.41
CA ALA A 77 1.59 1.53 -1.03
C ALA A 77 2.58 0.37 -0.78
N LEU A 78 2.29 -0.83 -1.32
CA LEU A 78 3.17 -2.00 -1.19
C LEU A 78 4.49 -1.84 -1.94
N ASP A 79 4.52 -1.09 -3.05
CA ASP A 79 5.76 -0.74 -3.76
C ASP A 79 6.68 0.11 -2.86
N VAL A 80 6.13 1.11 -2.16
CA VAL A 80 6.90 1.91 -1.21
C VAL A 80 7.35 1.07 -0.02
N ALA A 81 6.46 0.24 0.55
CA ALA A 81 6.82 -0.66 1.64
C ALA A 81 7.93 -1.66 1.23
N ALA A 82 7.97 -2.11 -0.01
CA ALA A 82 9.04 -2.96 -0.53
C ALA A 82 10.41 -2.24 -0.54
N VAL A 83 10.44 -0.98 -0.95
CA VAL A 83 11.66 -0.15 -0.91
C VAL A 83 12.13 0.02 0.54
N GLU A 84 11.22 0.32 1.45
CA GLU A 84 11.54 0.46 2.87
C GLU A 84 12.02 -0.88 3.47
N LEU A 85 11.44 -2.02 3.07
CA LEU A 85 11.87 -3.36 3.51
C LEU A 85 13.29 -3.68 3.03
N ALA A 86 13.60 -3.34 1.78
CA ALA A 86 14.94 -3.55 1.20
C ALA A 86 16.02 -2.77 1.96
N ALA A 87 15.68 -1.64 2.57
CA ALA A 87 16.59 -0.81 3.36
C ALA A 87 16.80 -1.33 4.79
N GLN A 88 16.01 -2.33 5.28
CA GLN A 88 16.13 -2.81 6.65
C GLN A 88 17.38 -3.68 6.86
N PRO A 89 18.03 -3.58 8.05
CA PRO A 89 19.18 -4.41 8.40
C PRO A 89 18.89 -5.91 8.26
N ALA A 90 19.87 -6.69 7.78
CA ALA A 90 19.68 -8.12 7.53
C ALA A 90 19.58 -8.97 8.83
N ASP A 91 20.09 -8.45 9.94
CA ASP A 91 20.22 -9.12 11.24
C ASP A 91 18.96 -9.04 12.12
N ILE A 92 17.96 -8.24 11.76
CA ILE A 92 16.66 -8.23 12.46
C ILE A 92 15.72 -9.31 11.90
N ASN A 93 14.76 -9.78 12.72
CA ASN A 93 13.80 -10.77 12.27
C ASN A 93 12.85 -10.22 11.21
N HIS A 94 12.21 -11.12 10.44
CA HIS A 94 11.40 -10.73 9.28
C HIS A 94 10.15 -9.91 9.64
N LEU A 95 9.50 -10.20 10.79
CA LEU A 95 8.31 -9.45 11.22
C LEU A 95 8.69 -8.05 11.71
N GLU A 96 9.83 -7.91 12.41
CA GLU A 96 10.37 -6.61 12.78
C GLU A 96 10.73 -5.78 11.54
N ALA A 97 11.34 -6.42 10.52
CA ALA A 97 11.66 -5.74 9.27
C ALA A 97 10.39 -5.26 8.54
N MET A 98 9.33 -6.09 8.52
CA MET A 98 8.01 -5.71 7.98
C MET A 98 7.38 -4.56 8.76
N HIS A 99 7.42 -4.60 10.08
CA HIS A 99 6.94 -3.52 10.94
C HIS A 99 7.62 -2.19 10.60
N ARG A 100 8.95 -2.16 10.60
CA ARG A 100 9.72 -0.96 10.25
C ARG A 100 9.45 -0.48 8.81
N ALA A 101 9.28 -1.39 7.86
CA ALA A 101 8.95 -1.04 6.49
C ALA A 101 7.60 -0.34 6.37
N TYR A 102 6.58 -0.78 7.11
CA TYR A 102 5.27 -0.12 7.12
C TYR A 102 5.31 1.24 7.82
N LEU A 103 6.04 1.38 8.92
CA LEU A 103 6.26 2.70 9.54
C LEU A 103 7.01 3.66 8.61
N GLY A 104 8.04 3.15 7.92
CA GLY A 104 8.78 3.89 6.88
C GLY A 104 7.88 4.34 5.75
N MET A 105 7.00 3.47 5.24
CA MET A 105 6.01 3.80 4.22
C MET A 105 5.07 4.94 4.68
N CYS A 106 4.55 4.87 5.90
CA CYS A 106 3.69 5.94 6.45
C CYS A 106 4.46 7.26 6.58
N THR A 107 5.70 7.22 7.07
CA THR A 107 6.56 8.39 7.22
C THR A 107 6.92 9.01 5.87
N SER A 108 7.22 8.16 4.89
CA SER A 108 7.51 8.56 3.50
C SER A 108 6.30 9.26 2.86
N ALA A 109 5.10 8.71 3.06
CA ALA A 109 3.85 9.31 2.57
C ALA A 109 3.54 10.67 3.22
N LYS A 110 3.88 10.88 4.50
CA LYS A 110 3.74 12.17 5.22
C LYS A 110 4.65 13.24 4.63
N SER A 111 5.88 12.90 4.29
CA SER A 111 6.89 13.84 3.77
C SER A 111 6.75 14.15 2.28
N GLY A 112 5.72 13.61 1.60
CA GLY A 112 5.58 13.75 0.15
C GLY A 112 6.66 13.00 -0.63
N GLY A 113 7.12 11.89 -0.08
CA GLY A 113 8.33 11.17 -0.43
C GLY A 113 8.40 10.51 -1.80
N SER A 114 9.45 9.75 -1.99
CA SER A 114 9.84 9.04 -3.20
C SER A 114 8.72 8.11 -3.71
N GLY A 115 8.44 8.11 -5.00
CA GLY A 115 7.49 7.18 -5.61
C GLY A 115 6.04 7.67 -5.77
N GLY A 116 5.71 8.91 -5.33
CA GLY A 116 4.38 9.50 -5.59
C GLY A 116 3.27 9.07 -4.63
N LEU A 117 3.56 8.25 -3.61
CA LEU A 117 2.61 7.93 -2.54
C LEU A 117 2.50 9.12 -1.58
N SER A 118 1.33 9.73 -1.53
CA SER A 118 1.03 10.82 -0.58
C SER A 118 0.18 10.32 0.57
N ALA A 119 0.12 11.08 1.68
CA ALA A 119 -0.77 10.81 2.80
C ALA A 119 -2.23 10.67 2.33
N HIS A 120 -2.68 11.52 1.41
CA HIS A 120 -4.01 11.46 0.81
C HIS A 120 -4.28 10.10 0.13
N ARG A 121 -3.34 9.60 -0.66
CA ARG A 121 -3.48 8.31 -1.36
C ARG A 121 -3.43 7.12 -0.39
N LEU A 122 -2.51 7.15 0.55
CA LEU A 122 -2.39 6.06 1.53
C LEU A 122 -3.64 5.97 2.42
N LEU A 123 -4.09 7.06 3.02
CA LEU A 123 -5.32 7.10 3.82
C LEU A 123 -6.56 6.79 2.98
N GLY A 124 -6.62 7.32 1.74
CA GLY A 124 -7.71 7.04 0.82
C GLY A 124 -7.82 5.55 0.46
N SER A 125 -6.68 4.88 0.20
CA SER A 125 -6.65 3.44 -0.06
C SER A 125 -7.11 2.63 1.16
N MET A 126 -6.64 2.98 2.36
CA MET A 126 -7.06 2.35 3.62
C MET A 126 -8.57 2.51 3.83
N ARG A 127 -9.10 3.73 3.69
CA ARG A 127 -10.54 3.99 3.81
C ARG A 127 -11.36 3.13 2.84
N ILE A 128 -10.98 3.08 1.57
CA ILE A 128 -11.69 2.29 0.54
C ILE A 128 -11.74 0.81 0.94
N ILE A 129 -10.61 0.25 1.41
CA ILE A 129 -10.53 -1.15 1.81
C ILE A 129 -11.33 -1.40 3.07
N MET A 130 -11.11 -0.62 4.12
CA MET A 130 -11.70 -0.86 5.44
C MET A 130 -13.21 -0.67 5.44
N THR A 131 -13.75 0.23 4.62
CA THR A 131 -15.19 0.48 4.51
C THR A 131 -15.92 -0.43 3.50
N SER A 132 -15.22 -1.22 2.67
CA SER A 132 -15.83 -2.19 1.75
C SER A 132 -15.55 -3.62 2.20
N PRO A 133 -16.56 -4.38 2.67
CA PRO A 133 -16.39 -5.78 3.08
C PRO A 133 -15.79 -6.66 1.97
N THR A 134 -16.21 -6.44 0.73
CA THR A 134 -15.73 -7.18 -0.45
C THR A 134 -14.24 -6.94 -0.69
N LEU A 135 -13.79 -5.68 -0.66
CA LEU A 135 -12.38 -5.35 -0.86
C LEU A 135 -11.52 -5.79 0.31
N ARG A 136 -12.03 -5.67 1.55
CA ARG A 136 -11.33 -6.14 2.75
C ARG A 136 -11.09 -7.65 2.71
N GLN A 137 -12.09 -8.44 2.35
CA GLN A 137 -11.94 -9.87 2.16
C GLN A 137 -10.89 -10.17 1.09
N ALA A 138 -10.96 -9.51 -0.07
CA ALA A 138 -10.02 -9.70 -1.16
C ALA A 138 -8.59 -9.20 -0.85
N ALA A 139 -8.43 -8.25 0.07
CA ALA A 139 -7.12 -7.76 0.51
C ALA A 139 -6.39 -8.76 1.43
N THR A 140 -7.12 -9.71 2.08
CA THR A 140 -6.52 -10.76 2.90
C THR A 140 -5.98 -11.94 2.07
N ASP A 141 -6.38 -12.05 0.81
CA ASP A 141 -5.90 -13.10 -0.07
C ASP A 141 -4.42 -12.86 -0.42
N TYR A 142 -3.58 -13.90 -0.19
CA TYR A 142 -2.18 -13.84 -0.57
C TYR A 142 -2.05 -13.67 -2.09
N ARG A 143 -1.38 -12.59 -2.50
CA ARG A 143 -1.07 -12.31 -3.91
C ARG A 143 0.41 -11.94 -4.05
N PRO A 144 1.10 -12.40 -5.10
CA PRO A 144 2.43 -11.90 -5.41
C PRO A 144 2.38 -10.38 -5.64
N ASN A 145 3.15 -9.63 -4.88
CA ASN A 145 3.31 -8.18 -4.99
C ASN A 145 4.76 -7.80 -4.69
N ALA A 146 5.14 -6.55 -4.90
CA ALA A 146 6.51 -6.09 -4.73
C ALA A 146 7.05 -6.36 -3.32
N LEU A 147 6.23 -6.15 -2.28
CA LEU A 147 6.61 -6.41 -0.89
C LEU A 147 6.89 -7.89 -0.63
N ASN A 148 6.04 -8.79 -1.13
CA ASN A 148 6.26 -10.24 -0.99
C ASN A 148 7.48 -10.73 -1.77
N ILE A 149 7.77 -10.14 -2.93
CA ILE A 149 8.99 -10.43 -3.69
C ILE A 149 10.23 -10.01 -2.87
N GLU A 150 10.21 -8.84 -2.27
CA GLU A 150 11.32 -8.36 -1.45
C GLU A 150 11.48 -9.17 -0.16
N LEU A 151 10.38 -9.54 0.48
CA LEU A 151 10.39 -10.43 1.65
C LEU A 151 10.98 -11.80 1.29
N ALA A 152 10.62 -12.37 0.14
CA ALA A 152 11.18 -13.64 -0.34
C ALA A 152 12.71 -13.56 -0.52
N LYS A 153 13.21 -12.48 -1.13
CA LYS A 153 14.66 -12.21 -1.25
C LYS A 153 15.33 -12.14 0.11
N ARG A 154 14.76 -11.37 1.04
CA ARG A 154 15.27 -11.25 2.41
C ARG A 154 15.31 -12.59 3.15
N MET A 155 14.32 -13.45 2.94
CA MET A 155 14.25 -14.79 3.54
C MET A 155 15.13 -15.82 2.82
N GLY A 156 15.63 -15.53 1.62
CA GLY A 156 16.37 -16.48 0.79
C GLY A 156 15.52 -17.65 0.28
N VAL A 157 14.22 -17.44 0.05
CA VAL A 157 13.25 -18.47 -0.35
C VAL A 157 12.58 -18.13 -1.69
N GLY A 158 11.94 -19.13 -2.32
CA GLY A 158 11.11 -18.91 -3.51
C GLY A 158 9.78 -18.20 -3.19
N ALA A 159 9.18 -17.59 -4.21
CA ALA A 159 7.92 -16.85 -4.06
C ALA A 159 6.72 -17.73 -3.66
N ASP A 160 6.79 -19.04 -3.86
CA ASP A 160 5.80 -20.07 -3.52
C ASP A 160 6.08 -20.76 -2.18
N ALA A 161 7.15 -20.37 -1.47
CA ALA A 161 7.55 -21.02 -0.25
C ALA A 161 6.49 -20.82 0.86
N ARG A 162 6.13 -21.93 1.54
CA ARG A 162 5.20 -21.90 2.66
C ARG A 162 5.66 -20.96 3.78
N ALA A 163 6.98 -20.88 4.04
CA ALA A 163 7.53 -19.96 5.04
C ALA A 163 7.24 -18.50 4.71
N LEU A 164 7.37 -18.09 3.43
CA LEU A 164 7.02 -16.76 2.96
C LEU A 164 5.53 -16.47 3.20
N GLN A 165 4.65 -17.39 2.79
CA GLN A 165 3.21 -17.26 2.99
C GLN A 165 2.85 -17.12 4.46
N LEU A 166 3.48 -17.87 5.36
CA LEU A 166 3.27 -17.76 6.81
C LEU A 166 3.66 -16.38 7.33
N VAL A 167 4.86 -15.88 7.02
CA VAL A 167 5.30 -14.55 7.49
C VAL A 167 4.38 -13.45 6.93
N ALA A 168 4.04 -13.51 5.65
CA ALA A 168 3.15 -12.54 5.02
C ALA A 168 1.74 -12.57 5.64
N SER A 169 1.19 -13.77 5.93
CA SER A 169 -0.12 -13.93 6.57
C SER A 169 -0.14 -13.43 8.02
N VAL A 170 0.90 -13.72 8.80
CA VAL A 170 1.04 -13.20 10.16
C VAL A 170 1.06 -11.67 10.14
N TRP A 171 1.89 -11.09 9.25
CA TRP A 171 1.95 -9.63 9.10
C TRP A 171 0.61 -9.04 8.65
N GLY A 172 -0.06 -9.67 7.68
CA GLY A 172 -1.39 -9.27 7.23
C GLY A 172 -2.41 -9.27 8.38
N SER A 173 -2.36 -10.29 9.25
CA SER A 173 -3.22 -10.36 10.43
C SER A 173 -2.93 -9.25 11.44
N ILE A 174 -1.66 -8.94 11.70
CA ILE A 174 -1.25 -7.81 12.55
C ILE A 174 -1.81 -6.50 11.98
N THR A 175 -1.63 -6.25 10.68
CA THR A 175 -2.10 -5.03 10.01
C THR A 175 -3.64 -4.92 10.06
N MET A 176 -4.36 -6.02 9.77
CA MET A 176 -5.82 -6.01 9.83
C MET A 176 -6.35 -5.79 11.25
N THR A 177 -5.68 -6.35 12.27
CA THR A 177 -6.02 -6.12 13.67
C THR A 177 -5.79 -4.66 14.07
N ALA A 178 -4.65 -4.08 13.66
CA ALA A 178 -4.33 -2.67 13.93
C ALA A 178 -5.36 -1.69 13.35
N LEU A 179 -6.03 -2.07 12.26
CA LEU A 179 -7.00 -1.25 11.55
C LEU A 179 -8.46 -1.69 11.77
N ALA A 180 -8.71 -2.65 12.66
CA ALA A 180 -10.03 -3.29 12.79
C ALA A 180 -11.15 -2.32 13.17
N ASP A 181 -10.87 -1.37 14.05
CA ASP A 181 -11.83 -0.34 14.46
C ASP A 181 -12.14 0.70 13.37
N LEU A 182 -11.29 0.82 12.34
CA LEU A 182 -11.54 1.68 11.18
C LEU A 182 -12.62 1.12 10.23
N THR A 183 -13.21 -0.03 10.56
CA THR A 183 -14.34 -0.60 9.81
C THR A 183 -15.69 -0.05 10.27
N ASP A 184 -15.72 0.68 11.37
CA ASP A 184 -16.94 1.29 11.88
C ASP A 184 -17.47 2.37 10.92
N ASN A 185 -18.75 2.25 10.53
CA ASN A 185 -19.38 3.18 9.61
C ASN A 185 -19.63 4.57 10.23
N ASP A 186 -19.63 4.67 11.57
CA ASP A 186 -19.80 5.93 12.30
C ASP A 186 -18.47 6.67 12.52
N LEU A 187 -17.35 6.08 12.11
CA LEU A 187 -16.03 6.67 12.23
C LEU A 187 -15.86 7.87 11.29
N ASP A 188 -15.45 9.00 11.85
CA ASP A 188 -15.06 10.17 11.06
C ASP A 188 -13.64 10.00 10.49
N TRP A 189 -13.55 9.44 9.29
CA TRP A 189 -12.28 9.25 8.59
C TRP A 189 -11.53 10.56 8.30
N ASP A 190 -12.20 11.71 8.33
CA ASP A 190 -11.55 13.00 8.08
C ASP A 190 -10.72 13.45 9.31
N GLN A 191 -10.90 12.79 10.48
CA GLN A 191 -10.08 12.97 11.67
C GLN A 191 -8.89 11.99 11.75
N ILE A 192 -8.85 10.95 10.90
CA ILE A 192 -7.78 9.95 10.93
C ILE A 192 -6.58 10.44 10.14
N GLY A 193 -5.44 10.57 10.82
CA GLY A 193 -4.15 10.91 10.23
C GLY A 193 -3.20 9.71 10.13
N LEU A 194 -2.08 9.87 9.43
CA LEU A 194 -1.06 8.81 9.37
C LEU A 194 -0.38 8.56 10.73
N ASP A 195 -0.37 9.53 11.64
CA ASP A 195 0.13 9.32 13.00
C ASP A 195 -0.74 8.33 13.78
N ASP A 196 -2.07 8.40 13.59
CA ASP A 196 -2.98 7.43 14.19
C ASP A 196 -2.74 6.02 13.63
N ILE A 197 -2.46 5.90 12.34
CA ILE A 197 -2.13 4.62 11.70
C ILE A 197 -0.81 4.07 12.24
N ILE A 198 0.21 4.92 12.36
CA ILE A 198 1.52 4.55 12.94
C ILE A 198 1.33 4.02 14.35
N THR A 199 0.66 4.77 15.24
CA THR A 199 0.42 4.37 16.62
C THR A 199 -0.30 3.02 16.71
N ARG A 200 -1.35 2.81 15.92
CA ARG A 200 -2.08 1.53 15.87
C ARG A 200 -1.20 0.35 15.44
N LEU A 201 -0.33 0.55 14.45
CA LEU A 201 0.62 -0.48 14.01
C LEU A 201 1.65 -0.78 15.10
N GLU A 202 2.20 0.25 15.76
CA GLU A 202 3.16 0.09 16.86
C GLU A 202 2.55 -0.66 18.04
N ASP A 203 1.38 -0.23 18.52
CA ASP A 203 0.69 -0.85 19.66
C ASP A 203 0.31 -2.30 19.38
N THR A 204 -0.21 -2.59 18.17
CA THR A 204 -0.60 -3.96 17.80
C THR A 204 0.62 -4.86 17.65
N TYR A 205 1.71 -4.36 17.07
CA TYR A 205 2.94 -5.12 16.97
C TYR A 205 3.58 -5.38 18.34
N ALA A 206 3.56 -4.40 19.25
CA ALA A 206 4.02 -4.57 20.63
C ALA A 206 3.20 -5.63 21.39
N ALA A 207 1.86 -5.60 21.25
CA ALA A 207 1.00 -6.62 21.82
C ALA A 207 1.29 -8.01 21.26
N PHE A 208 1.46 -8.13 19.93
CA PHE A 208 1.84 -9.39 19.29
C PHE A 208 3.17 -9.94 19.83
N THR A 209 4.21 -9.11 19.94
CA THR A 209 5.53 -9.55 20.44
C THR A 209 5.48 -9.98 21.90
N SER A 210 4.67 -9.31 22.73
CA SER A 210 4.43 -9.70 24.12
C SER A 210 3.82 -11.11 24.21
N LEU A 211 2.72 -11.34 23.47
CA LEU A 211 2.06 -12.65 23.41
C LEU A 211 2.99 -13.77 22.92
N MET A 212 3.83 -13.48 21.92
CA MET A 212 4.79 -14.47 21.42
C MET A 212 5.87 -14.80 22.46
N SER A 213 6.31 -13.83 23.25
CA SER A 213 7.28 -14.04 24.31
C SER A 213 6.74 -14.96 25.42
N GLU A 214 5.44 -14.83 25.75
CA GLU A 214 4.77 -15.71 26.72
C GLU A 214 4.70 -17.15 26.20
N VAL A 215 4.38 -17.34 24.93
CA VAL A 215 4.32 -18.68 24.32
C VAL A 215 5.68 -19.37 24.33
N VAL A 216 6.76 -18.64 24.02
CA VAL A 216 8.13 -19.19 24.00
C VAL A 216 8.61 -19.59 25.40
N GLN A 217 8.15 -18.94 26.48
CA GLN A 217 8.49 -19.29 27.86
C GLN A 217 7.80 -20.57 28.37
N LEU A 218 6.74 -21.03 27.67
CA LEU A 218 5.97 -22.23 28.03
C LEU A 218 6.46 -23.50 27.32
N VAL A 219 7.46 -23.39 26.43
CA VAL A 219 8.07 -24.49 25.67
C VAL A 219 9.51 -24.71 26.12
#